data_8a7b6c971d7ab161dcea97f6c1ebf438
#
_entry.id   8a7b6c971d7ab161dcea97f6c1ebf438
#
_cell.length_a   1.000
_cell.length_b   1.000
_cell.length_c   1.000
_cell.angle_alpha   90.00
_cell.angle_beta   90.00
_cell.angle_gamma   90.00
#
_symmetry.space_group_name_H-M   'P 1'
#
loop_
_entity.id
_entity.type
_entity.pdbx_description
1 polymer ?
#
loop_
_entity_poly.entity_id
_entity_poly.type
_entity_poly.pdbx_seq_one_letter_code
_entity_poly.pdbx_strand_id
1 'polypeptide(L)'
;KKVFAPEHGFRGTGDAGEEIKDSRDLKTGIPIISIYGKNKKPSTEQLGDLDVIVFDIQDVGARFYTYISTMHYVMEACAENNKEFIVLDRPNPNDFVDGPIRQKEFESFVGVDPLPILHGLTVGELAWMINKEGWLKSTPDTCRLKIVKMENWKHGDPYWLPVKPSPNLPNDQSIRLYPSLCFFEATNVSVGRGTYYPFQVLGFPDPKYGDFTFTPTSLPGFDTNPLQKDKVCYGID
;
A
#
# COMPACT_ATOMS: atom_id res chain seq x y z
N LYS A 1 14.10 15.58 -13.11
CA LYS A 1 12.91 15.06 -12.40
C LYS A 1 12.59 13.66 -12.91
N LYS A 2 12.16 12.76 -12.02
CA LYS A 2 11.66 11.41 -12.34
C LYS A 2 10.63 10.98 -11.30
N VAL A 3 9.85 9.95 -11.60
CA VAL A 3 8.89 9.33 -10.68
C VAL A 3 9.39 7.93 -10.34
N PHE A 4 9.39 7.57 -9.08
CA PHE A 4 9.53 6.20 -8.61
C PHE A 4 8.13 5.61 -8.41
N ALA A 5 7.81 4.58 -9.18
CA ALA A 5 6.48 3.99 -9.19
C ALA A 5 6.44 2.72 -8.33
N PRO A 6 5.66 2.71 -7.24
CA PRO A 6 5.42 1.52 -6.43
C PRO A 6 4.38 0.60 -7.09
N GLU A 7 3.82 -0.32 -6.32
CA GLU A 7 2.68 -1.15 -6.72
C GLU A 7 1.57 -0.30 -7.35
N HIS A 8 0.87 -0.84 -8.34
CA HIS A 8 -0.15 -0.17 -9.17
C HIS A 8 0.40 0.93 -10.10
N GLY A 9 1.69 1.26 -10.07
CA GLY A 9 2.32 2.24 -10.97
C GLY A 9 1.97 3.70 -10.67
N PHE A 10 2.52 4.61 -11.45
CA PHE A 10 2.38 6.05 -11.24
C PHE A 10 0.92 6.56 -11.35
N ARG A 11 0.10 5.93 -12.19
CA ARG A 11 -1.30 6.32 -12.39
C ARG A 11 -2.28 5.49 -11.57
N GLY A 12 -1.80 4.53 -10.79
CA GLY A 12 -2.63 3.68 -9.95
C GLY A 12 -3.60 2.78 -10.74
N THR A 13 -3.19 2.33 -11.93
CA THR A 13 -4.04 1.54 -12.84
C THR A 13 -3.58 0.10 -13.03
N GLY A 14 -2.39 -0.25 -12.53
CA GLY A 14 -1.89 -1.62 -12.59
C GLY A 14 -2.67 -2.55 -11.66
N ASP A 15 -2.85 -3.80 -12.08
CA ASP A 15 -3.48 -4.84 -11.28
C ASP A 15 -2.64 -5.14 -10.01
N ALA A 16 -3.25 -5.77 -9.01
CA ALA A 16 -2.52 -6.20 -7.82
C ALA A 16 -1.44 -7.23 -8.19
N GLY A 17 -0.20 -7.00 -7.74
CA GLY A 17 0.94 -7.86 -8.06
C GLY A 17 1.45 -7.76 -9.49
N GLU A 18 0.89 -6.90 -10.33
CA GLU A 18 1.36 -6.69 -11.70
C GLU A 18 2.77 -6.11 -11.72
N GLU A 19 3.64 -6.64 -12.61
CA GLU A 19 4.99 -6.12 -12.79
C GLU A 19 4.94 -4.72 -13.39
N ILE A 20 5.40 -3.74 -12.63
CA ILE A 20 5.52 -2.34 -13.10
C ILE A 20 6.86 -2.19 -13.83
N LYS A 21 6.81 -1.74 -15.08
CA LYS A 21 8.00 -1.52 -15.92
C LYS A 21 8.39 -0.05 -15.98
N ASP A 22 9.68 0.17 -16.18
CA ASP A 22 10.20 1.49 -16.48
C ASP A 22 9.54 2.05 -17.75
N SER A 23 9.16 3.31 -17.72
CA SER A 23 8.42 3.95 -18.80
C SER A 23 8.57 5.48 -18.77
N ARG A 24 7.76 6.17 -19.55
CA ARG A 24 7.59 7.63 -19.48
C ARG A 24 6.11 7.96 -19.36
N ASP A 25 5.83 8.92 -18.51
CA ASP A 25 4.47 9.45 -18.42
C ASP A 25 4.06 10.13 -19.74
N LEU A 26 3.01 9.65 -20.36
CA LEU A 26 2.56 10.14 -21.66
C LEU A 26 2.12 11.61 -21.66
N LYS A 27 1.68 12.10 -20.49
CA LYS A 27 1.22 13.48 -20.34
C LYS A 27 2.35 14.50 -20.19
N THR A 28 3.39 14.12 -19.42
CA THR A 28 4.44 15.05 -18.99
C THR A 28 5.82 14.73 -19.58
N GLY A 29 5.99 13.52 -20.14
CA GLY A 29 7.29 13.01 -20.60
C GLY A 29 8.27 12.65 -19.49
N ILE A 30 7.86 12.75 -18.22
CA ILE A 30 8.71 12.45 -17.05
C ILE A 30 9.06 10.95 -17.03
N PRO A 31 10.33 10.58 -16.82
CA PRO A 31 10.71 9.18 -16.63
C PRO A 31 10.03 8.57 -15.42
N ILE A 32 9.49 7.38 -15.57
CA ILE A 32 8.92 6.54 -14.52
C ILE A 32 9.86 5.36 -14.32
N ILE A 33 10.34 5.18 -13.11
CA ILE A 33 11.23 4.11 -12.69
C ILE A 33 10.46 3.21 -11.74
N SER A 34 10.39 1.92 -12.05
CA SER A 34 9.73 0.96 -11.19
C SER A 34 10.55 0.68 -9.93
N ILE A 35 9.88 0.75 -8.78
CA ILE A 35 10.36 0.26 -7.49
C ILE A 35 9.41 -0.80 -6.92
N TYR A 36 8.83 -1.63 -7.81
CA TYR A 36 7.97 -2.75 -7.49
C TYR A 36 8.41 -4.01 -8.25
N GLY A 37 8.26 -5.17 -7.65
CA GLY A 37 8.70 -6.44 -8.19
C GLY A 37 10.09 -6.82 -7.68
N LYS A 38 11.07 -6.98 -8.56
CA LYS A 38 12.43 -7.41 -8.20
C LYS A 38 13.19 -6.37 -7.36
N ASN A 39 13.07 -5.10 -7.73
CA ASN A 39 13.75 -4.00 -7.05
C ASN A 39 12.71 -3.15 -6.33
N LYS A 40 12.73 -3.19 -5.01
CA LYS A 40 11.81 -2.44 -4.15
C LYS A 40 12.44 -1.18 -3.55
N LYS A 41 13.72 -0.95 -3.82
CA LYS A 41 14.50 0.19 -3.34
C LYS A 41 15.21 0.87 -4.52
N PRO A 42 15.16 2.22 -4.64
CA PRO A 42 15.90 2.94 -5.65
C PRO A 42 17.42 2.69 -5.52
N SER A 43 18.12 2.51 -6.65
CA SER A 43 19.57 2.37 -6.64
C SER A 43 20.28 3.73 -6.51
N THR A 44 21.56 3.69 -6.14
CA THR A 44 22.43 4.88 -6.10
C THR A 44 22.45 5.64 -7.43
N GLU A 45 22.51 4.91 -8.56
CA GLU A 45 22.50 5.51 -9.90
C GLU A 45 21.16 6.20 -10.19
N GLN A 46 20.05 5.60 -9.77
CA GLN A 46 18.73 6.17 -9.95
C GLN A 46 18.50 7.43 -9.11
N LEU A 47 19.22 7.57 -7.99
CA LEU A 47 19.18 8.74 -7.11
C LEU A 47 20.24 9.81 -7.43
N GLY A 48 21.26 9.47 -8.21
CA GLY A 48 22.47 10.29 -8.37
C GLY A 48 22.23 11.75 -8.76
N ASP A 49 21.27 12.00 -9.65
CA ASP A 49 20.90 13.33 -10.17
C ASP A 49 19.78 14.03 -9.38
N LEU A 50 19.41 13.49 -8.22
CA LEU A 50 18.34 14.05 -7.38
C LEU A 50 18.93 14.61 -6.08
N ASP A 51 18.35 15.72 -5.62
CA ASP A 51 18.67 16.32 -4.32
C ASP A 51 17.66 15.91 -3.26
N VAL A 52 16.41 15.76 -3.68
CA VAL A 52 15.25 15.55 -2.81
C VAL A 52 14.32 14.48 -3.40
N ILE A 53 13.82 13.62 -2.55
CA ILE A 53 12.75 12.67 -2.87
C ILE A 53 11.50 13.06 -2.07
N VAL A 54 10.36 13.12 -2.75
CA VAL A 54 9.06 13.45 -2.12
C VAL A 54 8.16 12.22 -2.13
N PHE A 55 7.63 11.86 -0.97
CA PHE A 55 6.60 10.84 -0.81
C PHE A 55 5.23 11.53 -0.65
N ASP A 56 4.34 11.27 -1.61
CA ASP A 56 2.99 11.84 -1.67
C ASP A 56 2.00 10.74 -2.05
N ILE A 57 1.86 9.74 -1.17
CA ILE A 57 1.01 8.56 -1.40
C ILE A 57 0.10 8.37 -0.20
N GLN A 58 -1.18 8.02 -0.47
CA GLN A 58 -2.17 7.72 0.54
C GLN A 58 -1.98 6.31 1.11
N ASP A 59 -1.85 6.19 2.42
CA ASP A 59 -1.95 4.94 3.17
C ASP A 59 -3.39 4.69 3.64
N VAL A 60 -3.67 3.46 4.09
CA VAL A 60 -4.97 3.06 4.62
C VAL A 60 -4.92 2.57 6.08
N GLY A 61 -3.78 2.72 6.76
CA GLY A 61 -3.61 2.38 8.17
C GLY A 61 -3.39 0.91 8.47
N ALA A 62 -3.28 0.06 7.44
CA ALA A 62 -3.05 -1.38 7.59
C ALA A 62 -1.61 -1.76 7.24
N ARG A 63 -0.90 -2.44 8.16
CA ARG A 63 0.53 -2.79 8.02
C ARG A 63 0.89 -3.46 6.69
N PHE A 64 0.03 -4.30 6.15
CA PHE A 64 0.28 -5.05 4.92
C PHE A 64 -0.12 -4.30 3.64
N TYR A 65 -0.60 -3.05 3.76
CA TYR A 65 -0.77 -2.16 2.62
C TYR A 65 0.59 -1.54 2.27
N THR A 66 1.19 -1.96 1.16
CA THR A 66 2.65 -1.94 0.93
C THR A 66 3.29 -0.58 0.68
N TYR A 67 2.53 0.50 0.56
CA TYR A 67 3.10 1.83 0.35
C TYR A 67 3.98 2.30 1.51
N ILE A 68 3.68 1.90 2.75
CA ILE A 68 4.54 2.18 3.90
C ILE A 68 5.86 1.41 3.82
N SER A 69 5.85 0.19 3.28
CA SER A 69 7.06 -0.59 3.03
C SER A 69 7.90 0.05 1.91
N THR A 70 7.26 0.57 0.87
CA THR A 70 7.93 1.35 -0.17
C THR A 70 8.57 2.60 0.42
N MET A 71 7.84 3.34 1.30
CA MET A 71 8.37 4.50 2.02
C MET A 71 9.63 4.14 2.80
N HIS A 72 9.60 3.06 3.58
CA HIS A 72 10.76 2.56 4.34
C HIS A 72 11.99 2.35 3.44
N TYR A 73 11.86 1.61 2.35
CA TYR A 73 12.99 1.34 1.44
C TYR A 73 13.48 2.59 0.71
N VAL A 74 12.61 3.55 0.40
CA VAL A 74 13.04 4.83 -0.15
C VAL A 74 13.79 5.67 0.90
N MET A 75 13.36 5.63 2.17
CA MET A 75 14.10 6.26 3.28
C MET A 75 15.50 5.65 3.44
N GLU A 76 15.64 4.32 3.38
CA GLU A 76 16.96 3.65 3.37
C GLU A 76 17.84 4.15 2.22
N ALA A 77 17.29 4.16 0.99
CA ALA A 77 18.03 4.65 -0.17
C ALA A 77 18.46 6.11 -0.03
N CYS A 78 17.62 6.96 0.58
CA CYS A 78 17.94 8.35 0.88
C CYS A 78 19.06 8.46 1.91
N ALA A 79 19.03 7.65 2.98
CA ALA A 79 20.08 7.61 3.99
C ALA A 79 21.43 7.21 3.40
N GLU A 80 21.47 6.12 2.64
CA GLU A 80 22.68 5.60 1.98
C GLU A 80 23.30 6.59 0.99
N ASN A 81 22.49 7.44 0.36
CA ASN A 81 22.91 8.39 -0.66
C ASN A 81 22.90 9.85 -0.20
N ASN A 82 22.74 10.10 1.11
CA ASN A 82 22.68 11.45 1.70
C ASN A 82 21.69 12.38 0.98
N LYS A 83 20.50 11.86 0.63
CA LYS A 83 19.42 12.63 0.01
C LYS A 83 18.42 13.09 1.05
N GLU A 84 17.77 14.22 0.80
CA GLU A 84 16.64 14.67 1.61
C GLU A 84 15.38 13.90 1.23
N PHE A 85 14.65 13.42 2.23
CA PHE A 85 13.37 12.75 2.06
C PHE A 85 12.25 13.60 2.66
N ILE A 86 11.27 13.96 1.86
CA ILE A 86 10.13 14.78 2.28
C ILE A 86 8.87 13.94 2.21
N VAL A 87 8.13 13.86 3.32
CA VAL A 87 6.81 13.23 3.38
C VAL A 87 5.75 14.33 3.39
N LEU A 88 4.85 14.31 2.43
CA LEU A 88 3.61 15.08 2.47
C LEU A 88 2.59 14.27 3.24
N ASP A 89 2.31 14.68 4.47
CA ASP A 89 1.49 13.90 5.39
C ASP A 89 0.02 13.85 4.95
N ARG A 90 -0.67 12.76 5.28
CA ARG A 90 -2.06 12.49 4.89
C ARG A 90 -2.84 11.86 6.03
N PRO A 91 -4.16 12.11 6.14
CA PRO A 91 -4.99 11.46 7.15
C PRO A 91 -5.00 9.93 7.00
N ASN A 92 -5.05 9.23 8.12
CA ASN A 92 -5.26 7.79 8.15
C ASN A 92 -6.77 7.49 8.23
N PRO A 93 -7.37 6.82 7.23
CA PRO A 93 -8.80 6.51 7.27
C PRO A 93 -9.17 5.43 8.30
N ASN A 94 -8.21 4.61 8.72
CA ASN A 94 -8.32 3.63 9.81
C ASN A 94 -7.49 4.10 11.01
N ASP A 95 -7.89 5.20 11.61
CA ASP A 95 -7.16 5.94 12.63
C ASP A 95 -7.34 5.32 14.03
N PHE A 96 -6.95 4.07 14.19
CA PHE A 96 -6.91 3.36 15.47
C PHE A 96 -5.88 2.23 15.45
N VAL A 97 -5.48 1.78 16.64
CA VAL A 97 -4.48 0.71 16.81
C VAL A 97 -5.19 -0.58 17.17
N ASP A 98 -4.95 -1.64 16.39
CA ASP A 98 -5.48 -2.97 16.69
C ASP A 98 -4.62 -4.10 16.09
N GLY A 99 -4.78 -5.29 16.65
CA GLY A 99 -4.13 -6.52 16.22
C GLY A 99 -2.69 -6.67 16.70
N PRO A 100 -2.08 -7.86 16.46
CA PRO A 100 -0.76 -8.17 16.95
C PRO A 100 0.34 -7.40 16.22
N ILE A 101 1.39 -7.04 16.97
CA ILE A 101 2.62 -6.49 16.40
C ILE A 101 3.33 -7.58 15.60
N ARG A 102 3.89 -7.21 14.44
CA ARG A 102 4.68 -8.11 13.58
C ARG A 102 5.89 -8.65 14.36
N GLN A 103 6.00 -9.97 14.44
CA GLN A 103 7.18 -10.63 15.01
C GLN A 103 8.32 -10.67 14.00
N LYS A 104 9.56 -10.69 14.48
CA LYS A 104 10.75 -10.54 13.64
C LYS A 104 10.86 -11.59 12.53
N GLU A 105 10.50 -12.82 12.82
CA GLU A 105 10.52 -13.97 11.89
C GLU A 105 9.54 -13.85 10.71
N PHE A 106 8.53 -12.97 10.82
CA PHE A 106 7.55 -12.70 9.78
C PHE A 106 7.83 -11.41 8.99
N GLU A 107 9.06 -10.90 9.08
CA GLU A 107 9.45 -9.74 8.30
C GLU A 107 9.40 -10.04 6.80
N SER A 108 8.70 -9.19 6.08
CA SER A 108 8.52 -9.30 4.63
C SER A 108 8.09 -7.95 4.05
N PHE A 109 7.89 -7.87 2.73
CA PHE A 109 7.42 -6.64 2.11
C PHE A 109 6.00 -6.22 2.55
N VAL A 110 5.17 -7.16 3.02
CA VAL A 110 3.86 -6.88 3.61
C VAL A 110 3.93 -6.61 5.12
N GLY A 111 5.13 -6.37 5.65
CA GLY A 111 5.38 -6.06 7.05
C GLY A 111 6.87 -5.86 7.31
N VAL A 112 7.43 -4.73 6.85
CA VAL A 112 8.85 -4.38 7.06
C VAL A 112 9.07 -3.94 8.51
N ASP A 113 8.22 -3.06 9.01
CA ASP A 113 8.33 -2.49 10.34
C ASP A 113 7.57 -3.29 11.41
N PRO A 114 8.00 -3.27 12.69
CA PRO A 114 7.35 -3.98 13.80
C PRO A 114 6.08 -3.27 14.26
N LEU A 115 5.10 -3.14 13.37
CA LEU A 115 3.82 -2.48 13.61
C LEU A 115 2.71 -3.47 13.97
N PRO A 116 1.66 -3.05 14.67
CA PRO A 116 0.40 -3.79 14.75
C PRO A 116 -0.29 -3.86 13.38
N ILE A 117 -1.33 -4.65 13.25
CA ILE A 117 -2.09 -4.79 11.99
C ILE A 117 -2.66 -3.44 11.56
N LEU A 118 -3.35 -2.76 12.44
CA LEU A 118 -3.77 -1.37 12.32
C LEU A 118 -2.83 -0.53 13.17
N HIS A 119 -2.06 0.35 12.56
CA HIS A 119 -0.99 1.06 13.26
C HIS A 119 -1.41 2.43 13.82
N GLY A 120 -2.55 2.97 13.41
CA GLY A 120 -3.10 4.22 13.95
C GLY A 120 -2.25 5.47 13.69
N LEU A 121 -1.23 5.40 12.86
CA LEU A 121 -0.32 6.51 12.54
C LEU A 121 -0.65 7.12 11.19
N THR A 122 -0.35 8.42 11.01
CA THR A 122 -0.25 8.99 9.68
C THR A 122 1.07 8.54 9.01
N VAL A 123 1.20 8.70 7.69
CA VAL A 123 2.46 8.34 7.00
C VAL A 123 3.62 9.21 7.47
N GLY A 124 3.37 10.46 7.84
CA GLY A 124 4.38 11.35 8.40
C GLY A 124 4.84 10.92 9.79
N GLU A 125 3.92 10.53 10.66
CA GLU A 125 4.23 9.99 11.98
C GLU A 125 4.99 8.67 11.90
N LEU A 126 4.58 7.79 10.98
CA LEU A 126 5.28 6.53 10.74
C LEU A 126 6.71 6.77 10.21
N ALA A 127 6.90 7.66 9.25
CA ALA A 127 8.23 8.02 8.77
C ALA A 127 9.12 8.57 9.89
N TRP A 128 8.54 9.42 10.76
CA TRP A 128 9.25 9.94 11.92
C TRP A 128 9.64 8.83 12.90
N MET A 129 8.72 7.90 13.20
CA MET A 129 8.97 6.75 14.06
C MET A 129 10.09 5.87 13.50
N ILE A 130 10.01 5.45 12.22
CA ILE A 130 11.04 4.65 11.53
C ILE A 130 12.41 5.30 11.70
N ASN A 131 12.48 6.62 11.47
CA ASN A 131 13.73 7.37 11.53
C ASN A 131 14.28 7.52 12.97
N LYS A 132 13.40 7.69 13.95
CA LYS A 132 13.80 7.89 15.36
C LYS A 132 14.14 6.60 16.08
N GLU A 133 13.45 5.52 15.76
CA GLU A 133 13.72 4.21 16.34
C GLU A 133 14.92 3.49 15.66
N GLY A 134 15.50 4.09 14.60
CA GLY A 134 16.61 3.51 13.85
C GLY A 134 16.23 2.20 13.17
N TRP A 135 15.03 2.11 12.60
CA TRP A 135 14.56 0.89 11.94
C TRP A 135 15.13 0.69 10.55
N LEU A 136 15.73 1.73 9.95
CA LEU A 136 16.37 1.61 8.65
C LEU A 136 17.59 0.67 8.76
N LYS A 137 17.70 -0.26 7.81
CA LYS A 137 18.84 -1.20 7.72
C LYS A 137 19.99 -0.63 6.88
N SER A 138 20.06 0.68 6.76
CA SER A 138 21.08 1.43 6.05
C SER A 138 22.20 1.90 6.99
N THR A 139 23.27 2.41 6.42
CA THR A 139 24.31 3.12 7.16
C THR A 139 24.53 4.48 6.51
N PRO A 140 24.09 5.58 7.15
CA PRO A 140 23.48 5.66 8.51
C PRO A 140 22.09 5.03 8.57
N ASP A 141 21.62 4.70 9.79
CA ASP A 141 20.30 4.15 10.08
C ASP A 141 19.19 5.21 10.18
N THR A 142 19.50 6.44 9.82
CA THR A 142 18.59 7.58 9.78
C THR A 142 18.77 8.36 8.49
N CYS A 143 17.70 8.88 7.92
CA CYS A 143 17.74 9.76 6.76
C CYS A 143 17.45 11.23 7.12
N ARG A 144 17.79 12.14 6.21
CA ARG A 144 17.44 13.57 6.33
C ARG A 144 15.96 13.76 6.03
N LEU A 145 15.13 13.54 7.05
CA LEU A 145 13.67 13.53 6.95
C LEU A 145 13.07 14.92 7.20
N LYS A 146 12.16 15.33 6.33
CA LYS A 146 11.26 16.47 6.52
C LYS A 146 9.82 16.01 6.37
N ILE A 147 8.95 16.40 7.29
CA ILE A 147 7.52 16.12 7.23
C ILE A 147 6.78 17.44 7.01
N VAL A 148 5.97 17.49 5.96
CA VAL A 148 5.01 18.56 5.73
C VAL A 148 3.69 18.10 6.33
N LYS A 149 3.36 18.63 7.50
CA LYS A 149 2.15 18.27 8.23
C LYS A 149 0.91 18.72 7.45
N MET A 150 -0.14 17.89 7.48
CA MET A 150 -1.45 18.30 7.00
C MET A 150 -2.10 19.33 7.94
N GLU A 151 -3.06 20.06 7.41
CA GLU A 151 -3.87 21.01 8.16
C GLU A 151 -5.31 20.53 8.27
N ASN A 152 -6.06 21.01 9.28
CA ASN A 152 -7.49 20.81 9.47
C ASN A 152 -7.93 19.34 9.64
N TRP A 153 -7.03 18.44 10.05
CA TRP A 153 -7.35 17.07 10.47
C TRP A 153 -6.49 16.71 11.69
N LYS A 154 -7.06 15.95 12.60
CA LYS A 154 -6.39 15.39 13.78
C LYS A 154 -6.91 13.97 14.05
N HIS A 155 -6.15 13.19 14.81
CA HIS A 155 -6.58 11.87 15.26
C HIS A 155 -7.96 11.90 15.90
N GLY A 156 -8.80 10.94 15.53
CA GLY A 156 -10.20 10.85 15.93
C GLY A 156 -11.18 11.56 14.99
N ASP A 157 -10.72 12.43 14.09
CA ASP A 157 -11.59 13.02 13.08
C ASP A 157 -11.92 12.00 11.98
N PRO A 158 -13.20 11.83 11.60
CA PRO A 158 -13.53 10.95 10.49
C PRO A 158 -12.94 11.47 9.19
N TYR A 159 -12.44 10.56 8.35
CA TYR A 159 -11.90 10.91 7.05
C TYR A 159 -12.34 9.92 5.97
N TRP A 160 -12.87 10.44 4.89
CA TRP A 160 -13.24 9.70 3.68
C TRP A 160 -12.30 10.06 2.56
N LEU A 161 -11.69 9.08 1.93
CA LEU A 161 -10.73 9.34 0.87
C LEU A 161 -11.43 9.89 -0.38
N PRO A 162 -11.02 11.07 -0.88
CA PRO A 162 -11.63 11.66 -2.09
C PRO A 162 -11.28 10.90 -3.37
N VAL A 163 -10.22 10.07 -3.31
CA VAL A 163 -9.74 9.24 -4.41
C VAL A 163 -9.44 7.85 -3.86
N LYS A 164 -9.85 6.81 -4.56
CA LYS A 164 -9.51 5.43 -4.19
C LYS A 164 -8.00 5.23 -4.08
N PRO A 165 -7.49 4.63 -3.00
CA PRO A 165 -6.05 4.47 -2.78
C PRO A 165 -5.42 3.39 -3.66
N SER A 166 -6.23 2.43 -4.12
CA SER A 166 -5.82 1.37 -5.06
C SER A 166 -7.02 0.84 -5.84
N PRO A 167 -6.81 0.10 -6.94
CA PRO A 167 -7.89 -0.45 -7.74
C PRO A 167 -8.89 -1.30 -6.94
N ASN A 168 -8.40 -2.09 -6.00
CA ASN A 168 -9.23 -3.01 -5.22
C ASN A 168 -9.73 -2.45 -3.87
N LEU A 169 -9.53 -1.16 -3.61
CA LEU A 169 -10.16 -0.44 -2.49
C LEU A 169 -10.99 0.73 -3.05
N PRO A 170 -12.12 0.44 -3.71
CA PRO A 170 -12.86 1.45 -4.49
C PRO A 170 -13.63 2.45 -3.65
N ASN A 171 -13.90 2.15 -2.38
CA ASN A 171 -14.74 2.96 -1.49
C ASN A 171 -14.36 2.77 -0.02
N ASP A 172 -14.98 3.56 0.86
CA ASP A 172 -14.69 3.56 2.30
C ASP A 172 -15.02 2.22 2.98
N GLN A 173 -16.06 1.51 2.54
CA GLN A 173 -16.40 0.20 3.09
C GLN A 173 -15.27 -0.80 2.85
N SER A 174 -14.76 -0.88 1.64
CA SER A 174 -13.62 -1.76 1.32
C SER A 174 -12.37 -1.38 2.12
N ILE A 175 -12.10 -0.07 2.29
CA ILE A 175 -10.95 0.42 3.07
C ILE A 175 -11.08 0.02 4.54
N ARG A 176 -12.27 0.14 5.13
CA ARG A 176 -12.53 -0.23 6.53
C ARG A 176 -12.50 -1.73 6.78
N LEU A 177 -12.97 -2.53 5.82
CA LEU A 177 -13.01 -3.99 5.92
C LEU A 177 -11.67 -4.65 5.54
N TYR A 178 -10.84 -3.96 4.75
CA TYR A 178 -9.56 -4.47 4.27
C TYR A 178 -8.67 -5.06 5.37
N PRO A 179 -8.47 -4.43 6.54
CA PRO A 179 -7.62 -4.98 7.58
C PRO A 179 -8.04 -6.36 8.10
N SER A 180 -9.34 -6.66 8.05
CA SER A 180 -9.89 -7.95 8.44
C SER A 180 -9.95 -8.95 7.27
N LEU A 181 -10.37 -8.50 6.09
CA LEU A 181 -10.59 -9.37 4.94
C LEU A 181 -9.30 -9.77 4.23
N CYS A 182 -8.23 -8.97 4.33
CA CYS A 182 -6.94 -9.28 3.73
C CYS A 182 -6.34 -10.61 4.21
N PHE A 183 -6.67 -11.09 5.42
CA PHE A 183 -6.23 -12.41 5.89
C PHE A 183 -6.71 -13.57 5.03
N PHE A 184 -7.85 -13.41 4.37
CA PHE A 184 -8.40 -14.44 3.48
C PHE A 184 -7.66 -14.55 2.15
N GLU A 185 -6.81 -13.56 1.79
CA GLU A 185 -5.99 -13.65 0.57
C GLU A 185 -4.94 -14.77 0.63
N ALA A 186 -4.58 -15.21 1.83
CA ALA A 186 -3.72 -16.38 2.03
C ALA A 186 -4.47 -17.72 2.00
N THR A 187 -5.77 -17.70 1.67
CA THR A 187 -6.66 -18.87 1.63
C THR A 187 -7.20 -19.10 0.21
N ASN A 188 -8.11 -20.05 0.06
CA ASN A 188 -8.86 -20.29 -1.17
C ASN A 188 -10.22 -19.56 -1.22
N VAL A 189 -10.53 -18.72 -0.21
CA VAL A 189 -11.75 -17.92 -0.14
C VAL A 189 -11.59 -16.65 -0.97
N SER A 190 -12.54 -16.37 -1.86
CA SER A 190 -12.58 -15.11 -2.60
C SER A 190 -12.96 -13.95 -1.68
N VAL A 191 -12.20 -12.87 -1.74
CA VAL A 191 -12.48 -11.57 -1.09
C VAL A 191 -13.16 -10.58 -2.06
N GLY A 192 -13.79 -11.08 -3.11
CA GLY A 192 -14.51 -10.26 -4.08
C GLY A 192 -13.63 -9.60 -5.15
N ARG A 193 -12.31 -9.89 -5.24
CA ARG A 193 -11.50 -9.45 -6.37
C ARG A 193 -12.07 -9.98 -7.67
N GLY A 194 -12.02 -9.21 -8.75
CA GLY A 194 -12.69 -9.54 -10.00
C GLY A 194 -14.20 -9.34 -9.98
N THR A 195 -14.71 -8.58 -9.01
CA THR A 195 -16.08 -8.06 -8.92
C THR A 195 -16.06 -6.55 -8.65
N TYR A 196 -17.23 -5.93 -8.59
CA TYR A 196 -17.36 -4.53 -8.14
C TYR A 196 -17.38 -4.38 -6.61
N TYR A 197 -17.15 -5.47 -5.86
CA TYR A 197 -17.21 -5.53 -4.38
C TYR A 197 -15.90 -6.06 -3.75
N PRO A 198 -14.70 -5.70 -4.24
CA PRO A 198 -13.46 -6.19 -3.65
C PRO A 198 -13.35 -5.75 -2.20
N PHE A 199 -12.96 -6.69 -1.33
CA PHE A 199 -12.90 -6.51 0.13
C PHE A 199 -14.21 -6.05 0.79
N GLN A 200 -15.35 -6.44 0.21
CA GLN A 200 -16.67 -6.18 0.75
C GLN A 200 -17.52 -7.46 0.84
N VAL A 201 -17.04 -8.54 0.22
CA VAL A 201 -17.70 -9.85 0.22
C VAL A 201 -16.68 -10.95 0.49
N LEU A 202 -17.14 -12.04 1.08
CA LEU A 202 -16.37 -13.29 1.23
C LEU A 202 -17.18 -14.45 0.66
N GLY A 203 -16.53 -15.37 -0.07
CA GLY A 203 -17.21 -16.53 -0.58
C GLY A 203 -16.31 -17.60 -1.17
N PHE A 204 -16.88 -18.80 -1.28
CA PHE A 204 -16.24 -19.97 -1.85
C PHE A 204 -17.26 -20.75 -2.71
N PRO A 205 -16.85 -21.54 -3.72
CA PRO A 205 -17.77 -22.29 -4.56
C PRO A 205 -18.41 -23.52 -3.86
N ASP A 206 -19.13 -23.29 -2.78
CA ASP A 206 -19.87 -24.31 -2.03
C ASP A 206 -21.06 -23.63 -1.32
N PRO A 207 -22.32 -24.01 -1.62
CA PRO A 207 -23.52 -23.39 -1.06
C PRO A 207 -23.62 -23.39 0.47
N LYS A 208 -22.86 -24.24 1.16
CA LYS A 208 -22.86 -24.28 2.64
C LYS A 208 -22.29 -23.02 3.31
N TYR A 209 -21.59 -22.15 2.57
CA TYR A 209 -20.92 -20.97 3.14
C TYR A 209 -21.77 -19.71 3.18
N GLY A 210 -22.97 -19.72 2.62
CA GLY A 210 -23.90 -18.61 2.73
C GLY A 210 -24.87 -18.49 1.56
N ASP A 211 -25.78 -17.53 1.67
CA ASP A 211 -26.87 -17.30 0.70
C ASP A 211 -26.52 -16.19 -0.31
N PHE A 212 -25.58 -15.30 0.02
CA PHE A 212 -25.10 -14.29 -0.91
C PHE A 212 -24.25 -14.92 -2.00
N THR A 213 -24.50 -14.58 -3.26
CA THR A 213 -23.75 -15.17 -4.38
C THR A 213 -23.09 -14.11 -5.23
N PHE A 214 -21.86 -14.40 -5.68
CA PHE A 214 -21.14 -13.58 -6.63
C PHE A 214 -20.20 -14.46 -7.48
N THR A 215 -19.77 -13.94 -8.63
CA THR A 215 -18.85 -14.64 -9.52
C THR A 215 -17.67 -13.74 -9.84
N PRO A 216 -16.45 -14.04 -9.34
CA PRO A 216 -15.25 -13.35 -9.76
C PRO A 216 -14.99 -13.55 -11.26
N THR A 217 -14.71 -12.49 -11.99
CA THR A 217 -14.39 -12.53 -13.42
C THR A 217 -13.10 -11.77 -13.70
N SER A 218 -12.54 -11.91 -14.90
CA SER A 218 -11.45 -11.05 -15.33
C SER A 218 -11.95 -9.62 -15.47
N LEU A 219 -11.50 -8.74 -14.61
CA LEU A 219 -11.96 -7.35 -14.56
C LEU A 219 -10.73 -6.40 -14.68
N PRO A 220 -10.43 -5.92 -15.92
CA PRO A 220 -9.31 -5.00 -16.15
C PRO A 220 -9.41 -3.75 -15.28
N GLY A 221 -8.28 -3.33 -14.68
CA GLY A 221 -8.22 -2.21 -13.75
C GLY A 221 -8.65 -2.55 -12.32
N PHE A 222 -8.92 -3.82 -12.02
CA PHE A 222 -9.17 -4.38 -10.68
C PHE A 222 -8.32 -5.62 -10.45
N ASP A 223 -8.70 -6.75 -11.10
CA ASP A 223 -7.96 -8.00 -11.08
C ASP A 223 -8.34 -8.81 -12.32
N THR A 224 -7.37 -9.14 -13.16
CA THR A 224 -7.60 -9.89 -14.40
C THR A 224 -7.57 -11.41 -14.21
N ASN A 225 -7.05 -11.87 -13.08
CA ASN A 225 -7.00 -13.29 -12.74
C ASN A 225 -7.36 -13.57 -11.27
N PRO A 226 -8.56 -13.17 -10.82
CA PRO A 226 -8.98 -13.28 -9.42
C PRO A 226 -9.08 -14.74 -8.98
N LEU A 227 -8.94 -14.94 -7.66
CA LEU A 227 -9.21 -16.23 -7.04
C LEU A 227 -10.66 -16.66 -7.28
N GLN A 228 -10.90 -17.95 -7.56
CA GLN A 228 -12.22 -18.53 -7.91
C GLN A 228 -12.85 -17.94 -9.18
N LYS A 229 -12.01 -17.47 -10.11
CA LYS A 229 -12.46 -16.92 -11.39
C LYS A 229 -13.48 -17.84 -12.08
N ASP A 230 -14.54 -17.23 -12.61
CA ASP A 230 -15.65 -17.85 -13.37
C ASP A 230 -16.44 -18.93 -12.60
N LYS A 231 -16.28 -18.99 -11.25
CA LYS A 231 -17.07 -19.87 -10.38
C LYS A 231 -18.07 -19.08 -9.57
N VAL A 232 -19.28 -19.61 -9.41
CA VAL A 232 -20.26 -19.04 -8.48
C VAL A 232 -19.76 -19.29 -7.06
N CYS A 233 -19.49 -18.23 -6.33
CA CYS A 233 -19.13 -18.27 -4.91
C CYS A 233 -20.37 -17.98 -4.08
N TYR A 234 -20.48 -18.68 -2.96
CA TYR A 234 -21.52 -18.52 -1.94
C TYR A 234 -20.84 -17.99 -0.67
N GLY A 235 -21.48 -17.05 0.02
CA GLY A 235 -20.88 -16.44 1.18
C GLY A 235 -21.71 -15.32 1.80
N ILE A 236 -21.05 -14.23 2.16
CA ILE A 236 -21.63 -13.06 2.85
C ILE A 236 -21.18 -11.77 2.15
N ASP A 237 -21.96 -10.71 2.33
CA ASP A 237 -21.68 -9.33 1.96
C ASP A 237 -21.70 -8.39 3.20
#